data_4545a26cecc1bb70ab5df86fbbcb7f3b
#
_entry.id   4545a26cecc1bb70ab5df86fbbcb7f3b
#
_cell.length_a   1.000
_cell.length_b   1.000
_cell.length_c   1.000
_cell.angle_alpha   90.00
_cell.angle_beta   90.00
_cell.angle_gamma   90.00
#
_symmetry.space_group_name_H-M   'P 1'
#
loop_
_entity.id
_entity.type
_entity.pdbx_description
1 polymer ?
#
loop_
_entity_poly.entity_id
_entity_poly.type
_entity_poly.pdbx_seq_one_letter_code
_entity_poly.pdbx_strand_id
1 'polypeptide(L)'
;MLDQGLVRAAEKVSDVWEPQTFTIDGVLNYFGTHPNVVMENGYYDKIPLKTQNYTEEMFEKGGVRYAPGSMVRKGAFIGPQTVVMNLAFVNIGAHIAGKGCMIDGGARVASCAQIGENVKFGAGSGIEGILEPAGRLASIVEDHVKIGAMCEVAGIIGEGSVIASGVVMASGKKIYDEDTGDLVSPMECKVGDQTFLLPVIPPYRLAVGGSLPSDKGKHHTDAVILKSGDLRDSVTMRHFAKQGILYS
;
A
#
# COMPACT_ATOMS: atom_id res chain seq x y z
N MET A 1 -3.84 -18.57 9.58
CA MET A 1 -3.26 -18.60 8.21
C MET A 1 -2.89 -17.18 7.74
N LEU A 2 -3.82 -16.23 7.65
CA LEU A 2 -3.51 -14.81 7.31
C LEU A 2 -2.43 -14.21 8.23
N ASP A 3 -2.61 -14.32 9.52
CA ASP A 3 -1.72 -13.77 10.55
C ASP A 3 -0.28 -14.32 10.47
N GLN A 4 -0.11 -15.46 9.83
CA GLN A 4 1.16 -16.15 9.62
C GLN A 4 1.72 -15.96 8.20
N GLY A 5 1.03 -15.21 7.33
CA GLY A 5 1.44 -15.01 5.94
C GLY A 5 1.30 -16.23 5.03
N LEU A 6 0.59 -17.29 5.47
CA LEU A 6 0.39 -18.53 4.71
C LEU A 6 -0.66 -18.41 3.60
N VAL A 7 -1.49 -17.39 3.67
CA VAL A 7 -2.44 -17.00 2.63
C VAL A 7 -2.43 -15.49 2.47
N ARG A 8 -2.69 -15.02 1.27
CA ARG A 8 -2.66 -13.60 0.90
C ARG A 8 -3.97 -13.20 0.21
N ALA A 9 -4.28 -11.91 0.17
CA ALA A 9 -5.45 -11.39 -0.53
C ALA A 9 -5.21 -11.20 -2.03
N ALA A 10 -3.96 -11.17 -2.48
CA ALA A 10 -3.58 -11.20 -3.88
C ALA A 10 -2.23 -11.92 -4.06
N GLU A 11 -2.07 -12.57 -5.20
CA GLU A 11 -0.84 -13.25 -5.58
C GLU A 11 -0.46 -12.90 -7.02
N LYS A 12 0.84 -12.92 -7.34
CA LYS A 12 1.36 -12.67 -8.67
C LYS A 12 1.47 -13.98 -9.44
N VAL A 13 0.66 -14.11 -10.48
CA VAL A 13 0.63 -15.30 -11.35
C VAL A 13 1.06 -14.88 -12.74
N SER A 14 2.12 -15.46 -13.29
CA SER A 14 2.66 -15.11 -14.62
C SER A 14 2.80 -13.60 -14.83
N ASP A 15 3.39 -12.91 -13.85
CA ASP A 15 3.60 -11.45 -13.80
C ASP A 15 2.33 -10.58 -13.71
N VAL A 16 1.16 -11.16 -13.54
CA VAL A 16 -0.09 -10.46 -13.30
C VAL A 16 -0.56 -10.66 -11.86
N TRP A 17 -0.98 -9.60 -11.20
CA TRP A 17 -1.57 -9.69 -9.88
C TRP A 17 -3.04 -10.14 -9.97
N GLU A 18 -3.36 -11.20 -9.25
CA GLU A 18 -4.69 -11.79 -9.21
C GLU A 18 -5.27 -11.76 -7.79
N PRO A 19 -6.57 -11.41 -7.62
CA PRO A 19 -7.21 -11.43 -6.31
C PRO A 19 -7.43 -12.87 -5.84
N GLN A 20 -7.15 -13.12 -4.57
CA GLN A 20 -7.44 -14.37 -3.88
C GLN A 20 -8.79 -14.25 -3.17
N THR A 21 -9.87 -14.47 -3.91
CA THR A 21 -11.25 -14.25 -3.44
C THR A 21 -11.57 -15.01 -2.17
N PHE A 22 -11.13 -16.25 -2.04
CA PHE A 22 -11.32 -17.05 -0.82
C PHE A 22 -10.77 -16.33 0.44
N THR A 23 -9.63 -15.69 0.32
CA THR A 23 -9.01 -14.95 1.44
C THR A 23 -9.80 -13.68 1.75
N ILE A 24 -10.24 -12.96 0.72
CA ILE A 24 -11.03 -11.73 0.86
C ILE A 24 -12.38 -12.05 1.50
N ASP A 25 -13.08 -13.08 1.00
CA ASP A 25 -14.34 -13.55 1.54
C ASP A 25 -14.21 -14.01 2.99
N GLY A 26 -13.08 -14.65 3.34
CA GLY A 26 -12.75 -15.01 4.72
C GLY A 26 -12.66 -13.81 5.65
N VAL A 27 -12.05 -12.70 5.20
CA VAL A 27 -11.99 -11.45 5.97
C VAL A 27 -13.38 -10.82 6.11
N LEU A 28 -14.16 -10.76 5.03
CA LEU A 28 -15.52 -10.23 5.05
C LEU A 28 -16.43 -11.05 5.99
N ASN A 29 -16.36 -12.38 5.89
CA ASN A 29 -17.13 -13.28 6.74
C ASN A 29 -16.76 -13.12 8.22
N TYR A 30 -15.50 -12.86 8.54
CA TYR A 30 -15.07 -12.60 9.91
C TYR A 30 -15.85 -11.41 10.51
N PHE A 31 -15.96 -10.31 9.79
CA PHE A 31 -16.73 -9.13 10.24
C PHE A 31 -18.23 -9.43 10.42
N GLY A 32 -18.81 -10.27 9.55
CA GLY A 32 -20.22 -10.65 9.61
C GLY A 32 -20.56 -11.62 10.76
N THR A 33 -19.63 -12.49 11.14
CA THR A 33 -19.88 -13.59 12.08
C THR A 33 -19.39 -13.34 13.50
N HIS A 34 -18.48 -12.40 13.73
CA HIS A 34 -17.94 -12.10 15.05
C HIS A 34 -18.61 -10.86 15.65
N PRO A 35 -19.09 -10.94 16.90
CA PRO A 35 -19.62 -9.77 17.62
C PRO A 35 -18.47 -8.85 18.06
N ASN A 36 -18.80 -7.60 18.36
CA ASN A 36 -17.89 -6.76 19.12
C ASN A 36 -17.73 -7.30 20.54
N VAL A 37 -16.53 -7.28 21.05
CA VAL A 37 -16.19 -7.71 22.43
C VAL A 37 -15.37 -6.62 23.11
N VAL A 38 -15.50 -6.55 24.44
CA VAL A 38 -14.62 -5.72 25.25
C VAL A 38 -13.23 -6.36 25.25
N MET A 39 -12.23 -5.60 24.85
CA MET A 39 -10.84 -6.03 24.82
C MET A 39 -10.07 -5.41 25.97
N GLU A 40 -8.93 -5.98 26.32
CA GLU A 40 -7.98 -5.35 27.21
C GLU A 40 -7.63 -3.95 26.72
N ASN A 41 -7.33 -3.06 27.63
CA ASN A 41 -7.04 -1.64 27.35
C ASN A 41 -8.24 -0.78 26.90
N GLY A 42 -9.49 -1.24 27.12
CA GLY A 42 -10.69 -0.42 26.94
C GLY A 42 -11.20 -0.30 25.51
N TYR A 43 -10.78 -1.17 24.60
CA TYR A 43 -11.32 -1.24 23.23
C TYR A 43 -12.60 -2.08 23.21
N TYR A 44 -13.47 -1.78 22.24
CA TYR A 44 -14.69 -2.54 21.92
C TYR A 44 -14.77 -2.77 20.42
N ASP A 45 -14.24 -3.89 19.96
CA ASP A 45 -14.13 -4.19 18.53
C ASP A 45 -14.22 -5.72 18.30
N LYS A 46 -14.31 -6.10 17.04
CA LYS A 46 -14.32 -7.50 16.58
C LYS A 46 -12.92 -8.10 16.48
N ILE A 47 -11.91 -7.27 16.15
CA ILE A 47 -10.56 -7.72 15.83
C ILE A 47 -9.58 -7.24 16.88
N PRO A 48 -8.96 -8.15 17.67
CA PRO A 48 -7.95 -7.77 18.64
C PRO A 48 -6.67 -7.26 17.95
N LEU A 49 -5.85 -6.55 18.73
CA LEU A 49 -4.51 -6.20 18.27
C LEU A 49 -3.62 -7.45 18.20
N LYS A 50 -2.79 -7.51 17.15
CA LYS A 50 -1.89 -8.64 16.89
C LYS A 50 -0.94 -8.93 18.04
N THR A 51 -0.42 -7.88 18.66
CA THR A 51 0.61 -7.98 19.72
C THR A 51 0.06 -8.05 21.14
N GLN A 52 -1.27 -8.07 21.32
CA GLN A 52 -1.92 -8.00 22.63
C GLN A 52 -1.42 -9.06 23.63
N ASN A 53 -1.12 -10.26 23.15
CA ASN A 53 -0.67 -11.39 23.96
C ASN A 53 0.75 -11.86 23.59
N TYR A 54 1.58 -10.99 23.02
CA TYR A 54 2.94 -11.34 22.66
C TYR A 54 3.84 -11.38 23.91
N THR A 55 4.61 -12.44 24.04
CA THR A 55 5.73 -12.53 24.97
C THR A 55 6.99 -11.93 24.34
N GLU A 56 8.01 -11.65 25.15
CA GLU A 56 9.31 -11.18 24.67
C GLU A 56 9.88 -12.12 23.58
N GLU A 57 9.83 -13.43 23.82
CA GLU A 57 10.25 -14.45 22.84
C GLU A 57 9.49 -14.34 21.51
N MET A 58 8.18 -14.03 21.53
CA MET A 58 7.40 -13.84 20.30
C MET A 58 7.81 -12.59 19.54
N PHE A 59 8.16 -11.51 20.23
CA PHE A 59 8.70 -10.31 19.60
C PHE A 59 10.07 -10.59 18.97
N GLU A 60 10.98 -11.23 19.71
CA GLU A 60 12.32 -11.58 19.21
C GLU A 60 12.24 -12.50 17.99
N LYS A 61 11.44 -13.57 18.09
CA LYS A 61 11.24 -14.51 16.97
C LYS A 61 10.60 -13.86 15.75
N GLY A 62 9.68 -12.94 15.97
CA GLY A 62 9.01 -12.20 14.90
C GLY A 62 9.94 -11.22 14.19
N GLY A 63 10.96 -10.71 14.87
CA GLY A 63 11.95 -9.79 14.31
C GLY A 63 11.36 -8.46 13.84
N VAL A 64 10.22 -8.04 14.39
CA VAL A 64 9.51 -6.80 14.04
C VAL A 64 9.61 -5.82 15.19
N ARG A 65 9.95 -4.57 14.89
CA ARG A 65 9.94 -3.49 15.88
C ARG A 65 8.60 -2.75 15.84
N TYR A 66 7.84 -2.84 16.92
CA TYR A 66 6.61 -2.09 17.12
C TYR A 66 6.87 -0.91 18.07
N ALA A 67 6.78 0.32 17.56
CA ALA A 67 6.92 1.51 18.40
C ALA A 67 5.66 1.69 19.28
N PRO A 68 5.78 2.30 20.47
CA PRO A 68 4.62 2.57 21.32
C PRO A 68 3.53 3.34 20.58
N GLY A 69 2.27 2.91 20.73
CA GLY A 69 1.12 3.50 20.03
C GLY A 69 0.92 3.05 18.59
N SER A 70 1.72 2.11 18.08
CA SER A 70 1.40 1.44 16.82
C SER A 70 0.24 0.47 16.97
N MET A 71 -0.60 0.34 15.95
CA MET A 71 -1.78 -0.53 15.97
C MET A 71 -1.76 -1.48 14.78
N VAL A 72 -1.56 -2.77 15.06
CA VAL A 72 -1.63 -3.83 14.06
C VAL A 72 -2.77 -4.77 14.44
N ARG A 73 -3.77 -4.91 13.57
CA ARG A 73 -4.87 -5.84 13.80
C ARG A 73 -4.42 -7.29 13.56
N LYS A 74 -4.94 -8.21 14.37
CA LYS A 74 -4.77 -9.65 14.15
C LYS A 74 -5.28 -10.02 12.75
N GLY A 75 -4.60 -10.95 12.08
CA GLY A 75 -4.86 -11.26 10.68
C GLY A 75 -4.07 -10.42 9.68
N ALA A 76 -3.28 -9.44 10.14
CA ALA A 76 -2.23 -8.84 9.32
C ALA A 76 -0.93 -9.63 9.46
N PHE A 77 -0.24 -9.91 8.37
CA PHE A 77 1.11 -10.46 8.39
C PHE A 77 2.14 -9.35 8.32
N ILE A 78 3.10 -9.39 9.24
CA ILE A 78 4.24 -8.46 9.27
C ILE A 78 5.51 -9.30 9.23
N GLY A 79 6.24 -9.24 8.13
CA GLY A 79 7.50 -9.94 7.96
C GLY A 79 8.64 -9.36 8.82
N PRO A 80 9.68 -10.15 9.07
CA PRO A 80 10.81 -9.76 9.92
C PRO A 80 11.55 -8.53 9.37
N GLN A 81 12.29 -7.85 10.24
CA GLN A 81 13.01 -6.62 9.94
C GLN A 81 12.11 -5.44 9.51
N THR A 82 10.81 -5.52 9.81
CA THR A 82 9.88 -4.40 9.65
C THR A 82 9.90 -3.50 10.88
N VAL A 83 9.78 -2.21 10.65
CA VAL A 83 9.54 -1.22 11.70
C VAL A 83 8.15 -0.63 11.51
N VAL A 84 7.31 -0.73 12.55
CA VAL A 84 6.00 -0.09 12.62
C VAL A 84 6.10 1.04 13.65
N MET A 85 6.05 2.28 13.17
CA MET A 85 6.23 3.47 14.01
C MET A 85 4.96 3.83 14.78
N ASN A 86 5.09 4.78 15.68
CA ASN A 86 3.98 5.28 16.49
C ASN A 86 2.82 5.78 15.62
N LEU A 87 1.59 5.54 16.08
CA LEU A 87 0.35 5.91 15.37
C LEU A 87 0.17 5.27 13.98
N ALA A 88 1.10 4.41 13.54
CA ALA A 88 0.89 3.64 12.34
C ALA A 88 -0.21 2.60 12.55
N PHE A 89 -1.05 2.40 11.52
CA PHE A 89 -2.16 1.45 11.55
C PHE A 89 -2.03 0.42 10.43
N VAL A 90 -2.09 -0.87 10.78
CA VAL A 90 -2.11 -1.97 9.79
C VAL A 90 -3.36 -2.80 10.02
N ASN A 91 -4.19 -2.87 8.99
CA ASN A 91 -5.49 -3.54 9.05
C ASN A 91 -5.43 -5.04 8.75
N ILE A 92 -6.48 -5.77 9.11
CA ILE A 92 -6.64 -7.20 8.83
C ILE A 92 -6.45 -7.53 7.34
N GLY A 93 -5.84 -8.66 7.06
CA GLY A 93 -5.57 -9.13 5.70
C GLY A 93 -4.39 -8.45 5.01
N ALA A 94 -3.87 -7.35 5.56
CA ALA A 94 -2.65 -6.74 5.03
C ALA A 94 -1.48 -7.72 5.14
N HIS A 95 -0.63 -7.72 4.10
CA HIS A 95 0.58 -8.53 4.05
C HIS A 95 1.78 -7.61 3.80
N ILE A 96 2.72 -7.56 4.73
CA ILE A 96 3.96 -6.80 4.62
C ILE A 96 5.10 -7.81 4.61
N ALA A 97 5.82 -7.94 3.49
CA ALA A 97 6.81 -9.01 3.30
C ALA A 97 8.04 -8.90 4.22
N GLY A 98 8.37 -7.70 4.69
CA GLY A 98 9.50 -7.50 5.63
C GLY A 98 10.78 -7.04 4.98
N LYS A 99 11.92 -7.60 5.43
CA LYS A 99 13.28 -7.31 4.93
C LYS A 99 13.61 -5.82 4.80
N GLY A 100 13.34 -5.07 5.86
CA GLY A 100 13.66 -3.63 5.91
C GLY A 100 12.47 -2.73 5.61
N CYS A 101 11.23 -3.21 5.62
CA CYS A 101 10.05 -2.35 5.53
C CYS A 101 9.98 -1.35 6.69
N MET A 102 9.41 -0.18 6.41
CA MET A 102 9.08 0.82 7.41
C MET A 102 7.68 1.37 7.16
N ILE A 103 6.84 1.31 8.17
CA ILE A 103 5.54 1.96 8.21
C ILE A 103 5.69 3.12 9.19
N ASP A 104 5.92 4.32 8.66
CA ASP A 104 6.31 5.49 9.45
C ASP A 104 5.13 6.06 10.26
N GLY A 105 5.41 7.08 11.09
CA GLY A 105 4.46 7.65 12.03
C GLY A 105 3.14 8.06 11.40
N GLY A 106 2.03 7.54 11.90
CA GLY A 106 0.68 7.80 11.38
C GLY A 106 0.37 7.22 10.00
N ALA A 107 1.28 6.43 9.41
CA ALA A 107 1.00 5.78 8.13
C ALA A 107 -0.04 4.67 8.27
N ARG A 108 -0.81 4.42 7.21
CA ARG A 108 -1.92 3.46 7.19
C ARG A 108 -1.75 2.43 6.07
N VAL A 109 -1.73 1.15 6.46
CA VAL A 109 -1.85 0.02 5.53
C VAL A 109 -3.24 -0.55 5.70
N ALA A 110 -4.12 -0.27 4.75
CA ALA A 110 -5.52 -0.67 4.86
C ALA A 110 -5.72 -2.17 4.61
N SER A 111 -6.96 -2.62 4.76
CA SER A 111 -7.32 -4.05 4.71
C SER A 111 -6.88 -4.72 3.40
N CYS A 112 -6.26 -5.87 3.55
CA CYS A 112 -5.84 -6.72 2.44
C CYS A 112 -4.76 -6.12 1.51
N ALA A 113 -4.22 -4.93 1.78
CA ALA A 113 -3.12 -4.36 1.00
C ALA A 113 -1.89 -5.28 1.01
N GLN A 114 -1.20 -5.36 -0.13
CA GLN A 114 -0.04 -6.24 -0.32
C GLN A 114 1.22 -5.39 -0.49
N ILE A 115 2.15 -5.54 0.43
CA ILE A 115 3.39 -4.77 0.49
C ILE A 115 4.57 -5.70 0.34
N GLY A 116 5.41 -5.43 -0.64
CA GLY A 116 6.65 -6.15 -0.93
C GLY A 116 7.76 -5.92 0.09
N GLU A 117 8.95 -6.34 -0.25
CA GLU A 117 10.13 -6.22 0.60
C GLU A 117 10.74 -4.81 0.52
N ASN A 118 11.38 -4.38 1.60
CA ASN A 118 12.12 -3.10 1.67
C ASN A 118 11.32 -1.85 1.26
N VAL A 119 10.01 -1.87 1.45
CA VAL A 119 9.12 -0.74 1.17
C VAL A 119 9.16 0.27 2.31
N LYS A 120 9.16 1.57 1.97
CA LYS A 120 9.12 2.67 2.93
C LYS A 120 7.83 3.47 2.74
N PHE A 121 7.00 3.51 3.78
CA PHE A 121 5.86 4.44 3.88
C PHE A 121 6.30 5.66 4.67
N GLY A 122 6.23 6.85 4.08
CA GLY A 122 6.48 8.10 4.76
C GLY A 122 5.37 8.43 5.77
N ALA A 123 5.68 9.34 6.70
CA ALA A 123 4.76 9.71 7.76
C ALA A 123 3.41 10.20 7.22
N GLY A 124 2.32 9.72 7.83
CA GLY A 124 0.94 10.08 7.46
C GLY A 124 0.47 9.57 6.11
N SER A 125 1.27 8.79 5.37
CA SER A 125 0.84 8.21 4.10
C SER A 125 -0.12 7.04 4.30
N GLY A 126 -0.93 6.75 3.28
CA GLY A 126 -1.90 5.66 3.29
C GLY A 126 -1.94 4.87 2.00
N ILE A 127 -2.35 3.61 2.11
CA ILE A 127 -2.71 2.78 0.96
C ILE A 127 -4.14 2.28 1.13
N GLU A 128 -4.94 2.35 0.05
CA GLU A 128 -6.34 1.96 0.07
C GLU A 128 -6.53 0.46 0.28
N GLY A 129 -7.61 0.12 1.01
CA GLY A 129 -8.08 -1.25 1.22
C GLY A 129 -9.18 -1.67 0.24
N ILE A 130 -9.70 -2.89 0.45
CA ILE A 130 -10.70 -3.52 -0.44
C ILE A 130 -11.96 -4.02 0.26
N LEU A 131 -12.25 -3.57 1.46
CA LEU A 131 -13.49 -3.98 2.13
C LEU A 131 -14.70 -3.18 1.64
N GLU A 132 -14.48 -1.96 1.12
CA GLU A 132 -15.53 -1.10 0.57
C GLU A 132 -15.03 -0.34 -0.66
N PRO A 133 -15.50 -0.68 -1.88
CA PRO A 133 -16.32 -1.84 -2.23
C PRO A 133 -15.55 -3.16 -2.13
N ALA A 134 -16.25 -4.22 -1.69
CA ALA A 134 -15.64 -5.53 -1.58
C ALA A 134 -15.39 -6.16 -2.96
N GLY A 135 -14.38 -7.04 -3.03
CA GLY A 135 -14.18 -7.95 -4.15
C GLY A 135 -13.24 -7.49 -5.26
N ARG A 136 -12.68 -6.27 -5.21
CA ARG A 136 -11.66 -5.85 -6.17
C ARG A 136 -10.26 -6.38 -5.80
N LEU A 137 -9.29 -6.28 -6.71
CA LEU A 137 -7.88 -6.52 -6.39
C LEU A 137 -7.41 -5.55 -5.30
N ALA A 138 -6.69 -6.06 -4.32
CA ALA A 138 -6.05 -5.24 -3.29
C ALA A 138 -5.06 -4.24 -3.91
N SER A 139 -4.82 -3.15 -3.21
CA SER A 139 -3.70 -2.28 -3.57
C SER A 139 -2.37 -3.00 -3.32
N ILE A 140 -1.46 -2.88 -4.28
CA ILE A 140 -0.17 -3.57 -4.31
C ILE A 140 0.94 -2.53 -4.31
N VAL A 141 1.91 -2.72 -3.44
CA VAL A 141 3.19 -2.00 -3.47
C VAL A 141 4.28 -3.04 -3.62
N GLU A 142 4.93 -3.07 -4.77
CA GLU A 142 5.99 -4.04 -5.05
C GLU A 142 7.28 -3.71 -4.28
N ASP A 143 8.31 -4.53 -4.44
CA ASP A 143 9.54 -4.43 -3.67
C ASP A 143 10.27 -3.08 -3.89
N HIS A 144 11.01 -2.64 -2.88
CA HIS A 144 11.90 -1.47 -2.94
C HIS A 144 11.22 -0.12 -3.20
N VAL A 145 9.90 -0.05 -3.17
CA VAL A 145 9.12 1.20 -3.37
C VAL A 145 9.31 2.14 -2.18
N LYS A 146 9.37 3.44 -2.49
CA LYS A 146 9.34 4.51 -1.50
C LYS A 146 8.13 5.39 -1.72
N ILE A 147 7.29 5.51 -0.71
CA ILE A 147 6.12 6.39 -0.69
C ILE A 147 6.45 7.56 0.22
N GLY A 148 6.40 8.77 -0.32
CA GLY A 148 6.64 10.02 0.41
C GLY A 148 5.61 10.26 1.51
N ALA A 149 5.88 11.23 2.37
CA ALA A 149 4.95 11.60 3.44
C ALA A 149 3.63 12.15 2.90
N MET A 150 2.53 11.96 3.66
CA MET A 150 1.20 12.51 3.35
C MET A 150 0.66 12.10 1.97
N CYS A 151 1.05 10.94 1.47
CA CYS A 151 0.46 10.34 0.26
C CYS A 151 -0.79 9.53 0.60
N GLU A 152 -1.72 9.46 -0.37
CA GLU A 152 -2.80 8.46 -0.37
C GLU A 152 -2.76 7.74 -1.71
N VAL A 153 -2.53 6.42 -1.68
CA VAL A 153 -2.28 5.66 -2.90
C VAL A 153 -3.19 4.44 -3.02
N ALA A 154 -3.62 4.19 -4.25
CA ALA A 154 -4.41 3.03 -4.64
C ALA A 154 -3.79 2.34 -5.85
N GLY A 155 -4.19 1.10 -6.11
CA GLY A 155 -3.77 0.37 -7.30
C GLY A 155 -2.41 -0.30 -7.16
N ILE A 156 -1.63 -0.35 -8.23
CA ILE A 156 -0.37 -1.07 -8.28
C ILE A 156 0.79 -0.09 -8.43
N ILE A 157 1.75 -0.19 -7.53
CA ILE A 157 2.99 0.58 -7.59
C ILE A 157 4.14 -0.38 -7.85
N GLY A 158 4.70 -0.29 -9.05
CA GLY A 158 5.76 -1.17 -9.53
C GLY A 158 7.07 -1.02 -8.78
N GLU A 159 7.84 -2.09 -8.78
CA GLU A 159 9.11 -2.24 -8.06
C GLU A 159 10.03 -1.03 -8.22
N GLY A 160 10.69 -0.65 -7.13
CA GLY A 160 11.71 0.40 -7.10
C GLY A 160 11.22 1.82 -7.42
N SER A 161 9.90 2.00 -7.57
CA SER A 161 9.33 3.33 -7.84
C SER A 161 9.34 4.22 -6.60
N VAL A 162 9.32 5.52 -6.84
CA VAL A 162 9.24 6.54 -5.80
C VAL A 162 8.00 7.40 -6.03
N ILE A 163 7.18 7.55 -5.00
CA ILE A 163 6.05 8.47 -4.96
C ILE A 163 6.48 9.68 -4.13
N ALA A 164 6.50 10.85 -4.73
CA ALA A 164 6.84 12.10 -4.02
C ALA A 164 5.81 12.43 -2.94
N SER A 165 6.22 13.17 -1.91
CA SER A 165 5.32 13.55 -0.81
C SER A 165 4.09 14.31 -1.30
N GLY A 166 2.95 14.07 -0.65
CA GLY A 166 1.67 14.74 -0.95
C GLY A 166 0.93 14.24 -2.19
N VAL A 167 1.38 13.16 -2.83
CA VAL A 167 0.70 12.60 -4.00
C VAL A 167 -0.56 11.86 -3.57
N VAL A 168 -1.68 12.21 -4.22
CA VAL A 168 -2.95 11.48 -4.11
C VAL A 168 -3.22 10.73 -5.41
N MET A 169 -3.15 9.40 -5.34
CA MET A 169 -3.43 8.48 -6.43
C MET A 169 -4.59 7.57 -6.05
N ALA A 170 -5.79 8.10 -6.11
CA ALA A 170 -7.03 7.35 -5.88
C ALA A 170 -7.48 6.62 -7.17
N SER A 171 -8.46 5.72 -7.03
CA SER A 171 -9.12 5.06 -8.17
C SER A 171 -9.64 6.12 -9.17
N GLY A 172 -9.37 5.91 -10.46
CA GLY A 172 -9.75 6.82 -11.54
C GLY A 172 -8.82 8.02 -11.75
N LYS A 173 -7.75 8.18 -10.94
CA LYS A 173 -6.76 9.24 -11.16
C LYS A 173 -6.01 9.01 -12.47
N LYS A 174 -5.92 10.04 -13.31
CA LYS A 174 -5.10 10.02 -14.54
C LYS A 174 -3.61 10.02 -14.17
N ILE A 175 -2.84 9.17 -14.81
CA ILE A 175 -1.39 9.09 -14.68
C ILE A 175 -0.81 9.40 -16.06
N TYR A 176 -0.03 10.47 -16.16
CA TYR A 176 0.60 10.92 -17.38
C TYR A 176 2.08 10.55 -17.37
N ASP A 177 2.57 9.96 -18.43
CA ASP A 177 3.97 9.56 -18.58
C ASP A 177 4.72 10.55 -19.50
N GLU A 178 5.70 11.27 -18.93
CA GLU A 178 6.51 12.23 -19.69
C GLU A 178 7.38 11.57 -20.78
N ASP A 179 7.75 10.29 -20.63
CA ASP A 179 8.57 9.59 -21.63
C ASP A 179 7.79 9.24 -22.89
N THR A 180 6.54 8.82 -22.72
CA THR A 180 5.67 8.46 -23.85
C THR A 180 4.82 9.61 -24.35
N GLY A 181 4.56 10.60 -23.52
CA GLY A 181 3.63 11.69 -23.80
C GLY A 181 2.15 11.30 -23.69
N ASP A 182 1.86 10.12 -23.14
CA ASP A 182 0.52 9.54 -23.06
C ASP A 182 0.07 9.27 -21.62
N LEU A 183 -1.20 8.92 -21.46
CA LEU A 183 -1.74 8.41 -20.21
C LEU A 183 -1.37 6.93 -20.04
N VAL A 184 -0.92 6.57 -18.83
CA VAL A 184 -0.73 5.16 -18.47
C VAL A 184 -2.09 4.47 -18.40
N SER A 185 -2.23 3.34 -19.11
CA SER A 185 -3.44 2.53 -19.07
C SER A 185 -3.62 1.90 -17.68
N PRO A 186 -4.80 2.00 -17.07
CA PRO A 186 -5.06 1.31 -15.82
C PRO A 186 -5.10 -0.21 -16.06
N MET A 187 -4.85 -0.97 -15.01
CA MET A 187 -5.06 -2.42 -15.03
C MET A 187 -6.55 -2.72 -14.82
N GLU A 188 -7.11 -3.57 -15.67
CA GLU A 188 -8.46 -4.10 -15.47
C GLU A 188 -8.43 -5.30 -14.54
N CYS A 189 -9.27 -5.26 -13.51
CA CYS A 189 -9.52 -6.38 -12.61
C CYS A 189 -11.00 -6.76 -12.69
N LYS A 190 -11.28 -8.00 -13.06
CA LYS A 190 -12.65 -8.53 -13.12
C LYS A 190 -12.95 -9.35 -11.89
N VAL A 191 -14.07 -9.03 -11.23
CA VAL A 191 -14.59 -9.78 -10.09
C VAL A 191 -16.08 -10.01 -10.30
N GLY A 192 -16.48 -11.25 -10.62
CA GLY A 192 -17.82 -11.55 -11.10
C GLY A 192 -18.11 -10.77 -12.38
N ASP A 193 -19.24 -10.07 -12.42
CA ASP A 193 -19.67 -9.24 -13.55
C ASP A 193 -19.16 -7.80 -13.51
N GLN A 194 -18.36 -7.43 -12.50
CA GLN A 194 -17.84 -6.08 -12.32
C GLN A 194 -16.40 -5.98 -12.83
N THR A 195 -16.09 -4.88 -13.51
CA THR A 195 -14.73 -4.52 -13.92
C THR A 195 -14.29 -3.30 -13.12
N PHE A 196 -13.14 -3.42 -12.46
CA PHE A 196 -12.49 -2.34 -11.72
C PHE A 196 -11.25 -1.89 -12.48
N LEU A 197 -11.06 -0.57 -12.57
CA LEU A 197 -9.87 0.04 -13.16
C LEU A 197 -8.92 0.47 -12.03
N LEU A 198 -7.76 -0.15 -11.98
CA LEU A 198 -6.73 0.13 -10.97
C LEU A 198 -5.64 1.00 -11.59
N PRO A 199 -5.29 2.14 -11.00
CA PRO A 199 -4.16 2.93 -11.46
C PRO A 199 -2.86 2.13 -11.28
N VAL A 200 -1.93 2.29 -12.23
CA VAL A 200 -0.65 1.58 -12.24
C VAL A 200 0.50 2.56 -12.40
N ILE A 201 1.44 2.51 -11.47
CA ILE A 201 2.77 3.11 -11.64
C ILE A 201 3.70 1.99 -12.14
N PRO A 202 4.27 2.10 -13.34
CA PRO A 202 5.25 1.13 -13.83
C PRO A 202 6.49 1.07 -12.93
N PRO A 203 7.27 -0.02 -12.95
CA PRO A 203 8.48 -0.14 -12.15
C PRO A 203 9.50 0.98 -12.41
N TYR A 204 10.24 1.34 -11.35
CA TYR A 204 11.38 2.27 -11.40
C TYR A 204 11.05 3.68 -11.89
N ARG A 205 9.82 4.16 -11.63
CA ARG A 205 9.39 5.50 -12.01
C ARG A 205 9.29 6.44 -10.80
N LEU A 206 9.58 7.72 -11.05
CA LEU A 206 9.28 8.79 -10.09
C LEU A 206 7.92 9.39 -10.42
N ALA A 207 6.97 9.27 -9.48
CA ALA A 207 5.65 9.85 -9.58
C ALA A 207 5.54 11.10 -8.70
N VAL A 208 5.08 12.20 -9.29
CA VAL A 208 4.86 13.48 -8.61
C VAL A 208 3.42 13.95 -8.81
N GLY A 209 2.93 14.80 -7.91
CA GLY A 209 1.65 15.48 -8.10
C GLY A 209 1.72 16.50 -9.24
N GLY A 210 0.64 16.60 -10.02
CA GLY A 210 0.53 17.54 -11.11
C GLY A 210 -0.91 17.76 -11.53
N SER A 211 -1.11 18.37 -12.67
CA SER A 211 -2.43 18.58 -13.24
C SER A 211 -2.40 18.52 -14.76
N LEU A 212 -3.51 18.09 -15.35
CA LEU A 212 -3.70 18.05 -16.79
C LEU A 212 -4.87 18.99 -17.18
N PRO A 213 -4.84 19.58 -18.38
CA PRO A 213 -5.99 20.31 -18.89
C PRO A 213 -7.24 19.41 -18.90
N SER A 214 -8.39 19.96 -18.52
CA SER A 214 -9.65 19.24 -18.67
C SER A 214 -9.99 19.08 -20.14
N ASP A 215 -10.78 18.06 -20.47
CA ASP A 215 -11.20 17.78 -21.85
C ASP A 215 -11.93 18.97 -22.51
N LYS A 216 -12.53 19.87 -21.72
CA LYS A 216 -13.19 21.10 -22.16
C LYS A 216 -12.27 22.33 -22.11
N GLY A 217 -11.02 22.20 -21.72
CA GLY A 217 -10.03 23.27 -21.67
C GLY A 217 -10.30 24.43 -20.72
N LYS A 218 -11.33 24.32 -19.85
CA LYS A 218 -11.77 25.43 -18.98
C LYS A 218 -11.12 25.42 -17.58
N HIS A 219 -10.50 24.33 -17.19
CA HIS A 219 -9.81 24.17 -15.90
C HIS A 219 -8.79 23.03 -16.00
N HIS A 220 -7.95 22.87 -14.99
CA HIS A 220 -7.07 21.73 -14.85
C HIS A 220 -7.68 20.72 -13.87
N THR A 221 -7.40 19.44 -14.09
CA THR A 221 -7.74 18.34 -13.17
C THR A 221 -6.48 17.75 -12.60
N ASP A 222 -6.51 17.36 -11.34
CA ASP A 222 -5.38 16.72 -10.69
C ASP A 222 -4.97 15.45 -11.41
N ALA A 223 -3.68 15.23 -11.51
CA ALA A 223 -3.08 14.06 -12.10
C ALA A 223 -1.81 13.66 -11.36
N VAL A 224 -1.37 12.43 -11.57
CA VAL A 224 -0.03 11.98 -11.24
C VAL A 224 0.83 12.07 -12.50
N ILE A 225 2.02 12.62 -12.38
CA ILE A 225 2.98 12.77 -13.48
C ILE A 225 4.15 11.84 -13.22
N LEU A 226 4.42 10.92 -14.13
CA LEU A 226 5.64 10.14 -14.16
C LEU A 226 6.73 10.96 -14.83
N LYS A 227 7.75 11.27 -14.06
CA LYS A 227 8.89 12.06 -14.54
C LYS A 227 9.73 11.23 -15.53
N SER A 228 10.26 11.90 -16.54
CA SER A 228 11.15 11.27 -17.53
C SER A 228 12.35 10.60 -16.88
N GLY A 229 12.69 9.40 -17.36
CA GLY A 229 13.85 8.63 -16.95
C GLY A 229 13.52 7.43 -16.06
N ASP A 230 14.52 6.59 -15.87
CA ASP A 230 14.45 5.33 -15.10
C ASP A 230 15.27 5.45 -13.83
N LEU A 231 14.69 5.12 -12.67
CA LEU A 231 15.36 5.21 -11.37
C LEU A 231 16.52 4.20 -11.18
N ARG A 232 16.67 3.23 -12.09
CA ARG A 232 17.87 2.38 -12.14
C ARG A 232 19.07 3.13 -12.73
N ASP A 233 18.82 4.17 -13.53
CA ASP A 233 19.92 4.98 -14.09
C ASP A 233 20.49 5.95 -13.07
N SER A 234 21.80 5.86 -12.87
CA SER A 234 22.52 6.71 -11.89
C SER A 234 22.52 8.19 -12.25
N VAL A 235 22.34 8.55 -13.53
CA VAL A 235 22.24 9.95 -13.96
C VAL A 235 20.88 10.51 -13.57
N THR A 236 19.82 9.77 -13.87
CA THR A 236 18.43 10.10 -13.48
C THR A 236 18.33 10.24 -11.97
N MET A 237 18.87 9.29 -11.19
CA MET A 237 18.87 9.36 -9.73
C MET A 237 19.58 10.60 -9.20
N ARG A 238 20.75 10.96 -9.74
CA ARG A 238 21.47 12.17 -9.34
C ARG A 238 20.72 13.44 -9.70
N HIS A 239 20.03 13.45 -10.85
CA HIS A 239 19.22 14.58 -11.28
C HIS A 239 18.08 14.86 -10.30
N PHE A 240 17.30 13.85 -9.95
CA PHE A 240 16.18 13.99 -8.99
C PHE A 240 16.65 14.27 -7.57
N ALA A 241 17.79 13.71 -7.14
CA ALA A 241 18.39 14.03 -5.84
C ALA A 241 18.78 15.50 -5.74
N LYS A 242 19.36 16.09 -6.80
CA LYS A 242 19.69 17.52 -6.86
C LYS A 242 18.47 18.42 -6.81
N GLN A 243 17.31 17.96 -7.29
CA GLN A 243 16.04 18.67 -7.21
C GLN A 243 15.37 18.54 -5.82
N GLY A 244 15.91 17.73 -4.91
CA GLY A 244 15.33 17.48 -3.59
C GLY A 244 14.09 16.58 -3.61
N ILE A 245 13.72 15.99 -4.74
CA ILE A 245 12.47 15.22 -4.88
C ILE A 245 12.58 13.84 -4.23
N LEU A 246 13.78 13.22 -4.22
CA LEU A 246 13.94 11.84 -3.71
C LEU A 246 14.08 11.75 -2.18
N TYR A 247 14.31 12.86 -1.50
CA TYR A 247 14.59 12.89 -0.05
C TYR A 247 13.66 13.81 0.74
N SER A 248 12.61 14.28 0.10
CA SER A 248 11.57 15.12 0.75
C SER A 248 10.53 14.28 1.50
#